data_6c0e02111a35294429c7724c97b0ba4f
#
_entry.id   6c0e02111a35294429c7724c97b0ba4f
#
_cell.length_a   1.000
_cell.length_b   1.000
_cell.length_c   1.000
_cell.angle_alpha   90.00
_cell.angle_beta   90.00
_cell.angle_gamma   90.00
#
_symmetry.space_group_name_H-M   'P 1'
#
loop_
_entity.id
_entity.type
_entity.pdbx_description
1 polymer ?
#
loop_
_entity_poly.entity_id
_entity_poly.type
_entity_poly.pdbx_seq_one_letter_code
_entity_poly.pdbx_strand_id
1 'polypeptide(L)'
;MLKGFNAGGGELSVYPGSPAWFQHFLRDGDALTLFELHPSEGEQLAEWASEAPIRVLRQDGLAGLLRQLPPRQPRLLTLIDPSYEVKTDYIEVAQTLGKAWHKCRHGIFLVWYPILTSGLQEQLKDAVRGTDARKILCS
;
A
#
# COMPACT_ATOMS: atom_id res chain seq x y z
N MET A 1 15.87 13.34 -5.02
CA MET A 1 14.47 12.91 -4.98
C MET A 1 13.63 13.69 -3.96
N LEU A 2 14.09 13.89 -2.72
CA LEU A 2 13.39 14.73 -1.72
C LEU A 2 13.32 16.24 -2.05
N LYS A 3 14.15 16.72 -2.97
CA LYS A 3 14.21 18.14 -3.37
C LYS A 3 12.92 18.68 -4.00
N GLY A 4 12.08 17.82 -4.57
CA GLY A 4 10.79 18.23 -5.15
C GLY A 4 9.72 18.58 -4.11
N PHE A 5 9.84 18.04 -2.89
CA PHE A 5 8.92 18.27 -1.77
C PHE A 5 9.39 19.40 -0.84
N ASN A 6 10.68 19.77 -0.90
CA ASN A 6 11.30 20.79 -0.08
C ASN A 6 12.11 21.74 -0.98
N ALA A 7 11.43 22.59 -1.73
CA ALA A 7 12.00 23.46 -2.78
C ALA A 7 12.88 24.62 -2.26
N GLY A 8 13.40 24.57 -1.05
CA GLY A 8 14.13 25.69 -0.45
C GLY A 8 15.34 25.31 0.40
N GLY A 9 16.23 24.43 -0.06
CA GLY A 9 17.62 24.30 0.44
C GLY A 9 17.86 24.40 1.95
N GLY A 10 17.01 23.82 2.81
CA GLY A 10 17.09 23.84 4.26
C GLY A 10 16.75 22.48 4.88
N GLU A 11 16.59 22.43 6.20
CA GLU A 11 16.11 21.24 6.90
C GLU A 11 14.82 20.71 6.29
N LEU A 12 14.64 19.39 6.25
CA LEU A 12 13.43 18.71 5.78
C LEU A 12 12.25 19.17 6.65
N SER A 13 11.47 20.13 6.17
CA SER A 13 10.30 20.67 6.85
C SER A 13 9.03 19.85 6.61
N VAL A 14 9.00 19.07 5.52
CA VAL A 14 7.87 18.22 5.15
C VAL A 14 8.38 16.86 4.73
N TYR A 15 7.83 15.81 5.33
CA TYR A 15 8.06 14.43 4.93
C TYR A 15 6.80 13.93 4.18
N PRO A 16 6.91 13.57 2.89
CA PRO A 16 5.77 13.08 2.15
C PRO A 16 5.37 11.68 2.60
N GLY A 17 4.10 11.50 2.94
CA GLY A 17 3.54 10.17 3.17
C GLY A 17 3.47 9.34 1.88
N SER A 18 3.18 8.04 2.02
CA SER A 18 3.10 7.12 0.88
C SER A 18 2.13 7.59 -0.23
N PRO A 19 0.96 8.21 0.05
CA PRO A 19 0.08 8.75 -1.00
C PRO A 19 0.76 9.79 -1.89
N ALA A 20 1.54 10.70 -1.30
CA ALA A 20 2.23 11.75 -2.05
C ALA A 20 3.34 11.18 -2.94
N TRP A 21 4.02 10.12 -2.52
CA TRP A 21 4.97 9.41 -3.37
C TRP A 21 4.29 8.79 -4.58
N PHE A 22 3.17 8.08 -4.39
CA PHE A 22 2.42 7.51 -5.50
C PHE A 22 1.92 8.58 -6.46
N GLN A 23 1.35 9.67 -5.94
CA GLN A 23 0.91 10.81 -6.77
C GLN A 23 2.05 11.38 -7.62
N HIS A 24 3.24 11.52 -7.04
CA HIS A 24 4.41 12.07 -7.74
C HIS A 24 4.84 11.22 -8.95
N PHE A 25 4.59 9.93 -8.93
CA PHE A 25 4.97 9.00 -9.99
C PHE A 25 3.83 8.63 -10.94
N LEU A 26 2.61 9.17 -10.74
CA LEU A 26 1.50 8.96 -11.66
C LEU A 26 1.81 9.56 -13.03
N ARG A 27 1.44 8.83 -14.06
CA ARG A 27 1.53 9.26 -15.46
C ARG A 27 0.12 9.48 -16.00
N ASP A 28 0.02 10.12 -17.16
CA ASP A 28 -1.25 10.24 -17.86
C ASP A 28 -1.88 8.87 -18.11
N GLY A 29 -3.13 8.71 -17.69
CA GLY A 29 -3.88 7.46 -17.78
C GLY A 29 -3.69 6.49 -16.62
N ASP A 30 -2.75 6.73 -15.69
CA ASP A 30 -2.67 5.96 -14.44
C ASP A 30 -3.82 6.37 -13.51
N ALA A 31 -4.27 5.43 -12.66
CA ALA A 31 -5.29 5.67 -11.65
C ALA A 31 -4.74 5.28 -10.27
N LEU A 32 -4.94 6.14 -9.28
CA LEU A 32 -4.58 5.87 -7.88
C LEU A 32 -5.84 5.71 -7.04
N THR A 33 -5.89 4.62 -6.30
CA THR A 33 -6.91 4.39 -5.27
C THR A 33 -6.24 4.24 -3.92
N LEU A 34 -6.71 4.99 -2.95
CA LEU A 34 -6.26 4.97 -1.56
C LEU A 34 -7.37 4.42 -0.68
N PHE A 35 -6.98 3.64 0.31
CA PHE A 35 -7.88 3.11 1.32
C PHE A 35 -7.46 3.61 2.69
N GLU A 36 -8.41 4.15 3.43
CA GLU A 36 -8.21 4.58 4.81
C GLU A 36 -9.46 4.25 5.63
N LEU A 37 -9.27 3.49 6.70
CA LEU A 37 -10.39 3.07 7.56
C LEU A 37 -10.68 4.09 8.65
N HIS A 38 -9.64 4.77 9.15
CA HIS A 38 -9.79 5.73 10.23
C HIS A 38 -10.52 6.98 9.75
N PRO A 39 -11.63 7.40 10.41
CA PRO A 39 -12.48 8.49 9.91
C PRO A 39 -11.76 9.82 9.71
N SER A 40 -10.99 10.27 10.72
CA SER A 40 -10.30 11.57 10.66
C SER A 40 -9.17 11.61 9.64
N GLU A 41 -8.40 10.52 9.53
CA GLU A 41 -7.33 10.41 8.55
C GLU A 41 -7.89 10.28 7.13
N GLY A 42 -8.99 9.55 6.99
CA GLY A 42 -9.71 9.46 5.72
C GLY A 42 -10.30 10.78 5.24
N GLU A 43 -10.71 11.67 6.15
CA GLU A 43 -11.15 13.03 5.79
C GLU A 43 -10.00 13.89 5.29
N GLN A 44 -8.89 13.92 6.04
CA GLN A 44 -7.69 14.66 5.64
C GLN A 44 -7.13 14.15 4.30
N LEU A 45 -7.12 12.84 4.11
CA LEU A 45 -6.66 12.22 2.88
C LEU A 45 -7.58 12.58 1.69
N ALA A 46 -8.90 12.61 1.89
CA ALA A 46 -9.86 13.00 0.87
C ALA A 46 -9.76 14.49 0.51
N GLU A 47 -9.54 15.35 1.50
CA GLU A 47 -9.30 16.77 1.27
C GLU A 47 -8.01 17.00 0.47
N TRP A 48 -6.92 16.34 0.88
CA TRP A 48 -5.64 16.41 0.16
C TRP A 48 -5.76 15.91 -1.29
N ALA A 49 -6.55 14.87 -1.54
CA ALA A 49 -6.73 14.26 -2.86
C ALA A 49 -7.74 15.00 -3.75
N SER A 50 -8.45 16.02 -3.24
CA SER A 50 -9.60 16.65 -3.92
C SER A 50 -9.25 17.30 -5.28
N GLU A 51 -8.03 17.76 -5.46
CA GLU A 51 -7.55 18.41 -6.68
C GLU A 51 -6.85 17.45 -7.67
N ALA A 52 -6.76 16.17 -7.34
CA ALA A 52 -6.06 15.18 -8.13
C ALA A 52 -6.99 14.06 -8.60
N PRO A 53 -6.67 13.33 -9.70
CA PRO A 53 -7.46 12.18 -10.15
C PRO A 53 -7.21 10.95 -9.25
N ILE A 54 -7.36 11.13 -7.94
CA ILE A 54 -7.12 10.15 -6.90
C ILE A 54 -8.45 9.77 -6.25
N ARG A 55 -8.70 8.49 -6.11
CA ARG A 55 -9.89 7.97 -5.46
C ARG A 55 -9.57 7.56 -4.02
N VAL A 56 -10.19 8.19 -3.06
CA VAL A 56 -10.09 7.82 -1.64
C VAL A 56 -11.34 7.05 -1.23
N LEU A 57 -11.13 5.89 -0.63
CA LEU A 57 -12.19 4.99 -0.16
C LEU A 57 -12.05 4.78 1.35
N ARG A 58 -13.09 5.17 2.10
CA ARG A 58 -13.17 4.99 3.55
C ARG A 58 -13.63 3.58 3.87
N GLN A 59 -12.71 2.63 3.82
CA GLN A 59 -12.98 1.23 4.09
C GLN A 59 -11.69 0.46 4.35
N ASP A 60 -11.83 -0.74 4.88
CA ASP A 60 -10.72 -1.67 5.04
C ASP A 60 -9.98 -1.88 3.69
N GLY A 61 -8.69 -1.58 3.70
CA GLY A 61 -7.84 -1.64 2.53
C GLY A 61 -7.61 -3.05 2.01
N LEU A 62 -7.50 -4.04 2.88
CA LEU A 62 -7.27 -5.43 2.48
C LEU A 62 -8.49 -6.01 1.75
N ALA A 63 -9.67 -5.83 2.32
CA ALA A 63 -10.92 -6.23 1.67
C ALA A 63 -11.19 -5.40 0.40
N GLY A 64 -10.87 -4.10 0.43
CA GLY A 64 -10.98 -3.19 -0.69
C GLY A 64 -10.11 -3.60 -1.88
N LEU A 65 -8.86 -3.95 -1.61
CA LEU A 65 -7.94 -4.49 -2.62
C LEU A 65 -8.53 -5.70 -3.33
N LEU A 66 -8.99 -6.70 -2.57
CA LEU A 66 -9.54 -7.93 -3.15
C LEU A 66 -10.80 -7.71 -4.01
N ARG A 67 -11.59 -6.67 -3.71
CA ARG A 67 -12.76 -6.30 -4.53
C ARG A 67 -12.38 -5.62 -5.84
N GLN A 68 -11.22 -4.95 -5.89
CA GLN A 68 -10.75 -4.25 -7.09
C GLN A 68 -9.90 -5.13 -8.02
N LEU A 69 -9.59 -6.36 -7.61
CA LEU A 69 -8.82 -7.30 -8.43
C LEU A 69 -9.72 -8.23 -9.26
N PRO A 70 -9.35 -8.52 -10.52
CA PRO A 70 -8.24 -7.92 -11.27
C PRO A 70 -8.53 -6.49 -11.70
N PRO A 71 -7.50 -5.63 -11.83
CA PRO A 71 -7.69 -4.25 -12.28
C PRO A 71 -8.07 -4.20 -13.77
N ARG A 72 -8.68 -3.08 -14.18
CA ARG A 72 -8.94 -2.81 -15.61
C ARG A 72 -7.67 -2.42 -16.36
N GLN A 73 -6.72 -1.82 -15.66
CA GLN A 73 -5.43 -1.42 -16.21
C GLN A 73 -4.51 -2.64 -16.38
N PRO A 74 -3.63 -2.63 -17.38
CA PRO A 74 -2.76 -3.77 -17.68
C PRO A 74 -1.65 -4.00 -16.64
N ARG A 75 -1.42 -3.04 -15.74
CA ARG A 75 -0.41 -3.11 -14.69
C ARG A 75 -1.01 -2.72 -13.35
N LEU A 76 -0.52 -3.35 -12.30
CA LEU A 76 -0.90 -3.05 -10.93
C LEU A 76 0.36 -2.92 -10.07
N LEU A 77 0.42 -1.86 -9.29
CA LEU A 77 1.33 -1.70 -8.17
C LEU A 77 0.49 -1.40 -6.92
N THR A 78 0.68 -2.18 -5.87
CA THR A 78 -0.01 -2.01 -4.59
C THR A 78 1.01 -1.87 -3.47
N LEU A 79 0.81 -0.90 -2.58
CA LEU A 79 1.48 -0.83 -1.28
C LEU A 79 0.48 -1.24 -0.19
N ILE A 80 0.89 -2.16 0.67
CA ILE A 80 0.17 -2.60 1.85
C ILE A 80 0.99 -2.20 3.07
N ASP A 81 0.45 -1.27 3.83
CA ASP A 81 1.10 -0.64 4.98
C ASP A 81 0.08 -0.41 6.11
N PRO A 82 -0.43 -1.48 6.74
CA PRO A 82 -1.34 -1.36 7.87
C PRO A 82 -0.57 -0.95 9.14
N SER A 83 -1.31 -0.52 10.16
CA SER A 83 -0.73 -0.06 11.43
C SER A 83 -0.02 -1.17 12.22
N TYR A 84 -0.33 -2.43 11.96
CA TYR A 84 0.17 -3.61 12.71
C TYR A 84 -0.03 -3.51 14.24
N GLU A 85 -1.09 -2.86 14.66
CA GLU A 85 -1.44 -2.74 16.07
C GLU A 85 -1.90 -4.07 16.67
N VAL A 86 -2.53 -4.90 15.84
CA VAL A 86 -3.03 -6.22 16.24
C VAL A 86 -2.16 -7.32 15.64
N LYS A 87 -1.85 -8.33 16.44
CA LYS A 87 -1.01 -9.47 15.99
C LYS A 87 -1.61 -10.22 14.80
N THR A 88 -2.93 -10.20 14.64
CA THR A 88 -3.63 -10.82 13.52
C THR A 88 -3.38 -10.13 12.19
N ASP A 89 -2.96 -8.87 12.18
CA ASP A 89 -2.72 -8.10 10.95
C ASP A 89 -1.69 -8.79 10.05
N TYR A 90 -0.64 -9.36 10.62
CA TYR A 90 0.38 -10.11 9.87
C TYR A 90 -0.22 -11.30 9.11
N ILE A 91 -1.14 -12.03 9.75
CA ILE A 91 -1.81 -13.19 9.15
C ILE A 91 -2.80 -12.73 8.07
N GLU A 92 -3.55 -11.67 8.34
CA GLU A 92 -4.53 -11.11 7.40
C GLU A 92 -3.86 -10.56 6.14
N VAL A 93 -2.74 -9.87 6.29
CA VAL A 93 -1.92 -9.41 5.17
C VAL A 93 -1.43 -10.59 4.34
N ALA A 94 -0.88 -11.64 4.97
CA ALA A 94 -0.40 -12.82 4.26
C ALA A 94 -1.52 -13.53 3.47
N GLN A 95 -2.69 -13.72 4.10
CA GLN A 95 -3.84 -14.33 3.46
C GLN A 95 -4.37 -13.48 2.29
N THR A 96 -4.39 -12.17 2.48
CA THR A 96 -4.82 -11.22 1.44
C THR A 96 -3.86 -11.25 0.26
N LEU A 97 -2.56 -11.28 0.51
CA LEU A 97 -1.54 -11.41 -0.55
C LEU A 97 -1.73 -12.69 -1.36
N GLY A 98 -1.95 -13.83 -0.71
CA GLY A 98 -2.23 -15.09 -1.41
C GLY A 98 -3.45 -14.97 -2.33
N LYS A 99 -4.56 -14.44 -1.82
CA LYS A 99 -5.79 -14.23 -2.61
C LYS A 99 -5.58 -13.21 -3.74
N ALA A 100 -4.87 -12.12 -3.47
CA ALA A 100 -4.57 -11.08 -4.46
C ALA A 100 -3.68 -11.62 -5.58
N TRP A 101 -2.67 -12.41 -5.23
CA TRP A 101 -1.79 -13.09 -6.19
C TRP A 101 -2.56 -14.01 -7.13
N HIS A 102 -3.52 -14.80 -6.61
CA HIS A 102 -4.36 -15.65 -7.47
C HIS A 102 -5.24 -14.84 -8.44
N LYS A 103 -5.70 -13.66 -8.02
CA LYS A 103 -6.53 -12.79 -8.86
C LYS A 103 -5.72 -11.95 -9.87
N CYS A 104 -4.46 -11.63 -9.56
CA CYS A 104 -3.63 -10.74 -10.38
C CYS A 104 -2.15 -11.16 -10.34
N ARG A 105 -1.78 -12.18 -11.11
CA ARG A 105 -0.43 -12.77 -11.13
C ARG A 105 0.65 -11.87 -11.74
N HIS A 106 0.27 -10.81 -12.42
CA HIS A 106 1.18 -9.81 -12.98
C HIS A 106 1.28 -8.55 -12.12
N GLY A 107 0.56 -8.51 -10.99
CA GLY A 107 0.64 -7.42 -10.03
C GLY A 107 1.95 -7.39 -9.26
N ILE A 108 2.37 -6.20 -8.87
CA ILE A 108 3.47 -5.97 -7.95
C ILE A 108 2.87 -5.57 -6.61
N PHE A 109 3.16 -6.35 -5.59
CA PHE A 109 2.69 -6.10 -4.22
C PHE A 109 3.88 -5.76 -3.34
N LEU A 110 3.91 -4.54 -2.82
CA LEU A 110 4.86 -4.08 -1.83
C LEU A 110 4.20 -4.18 -0.46
N VAL A 111 4.86 -4.81 0.49
CA VAL A 111 4.40 -4.90 1.87
C VAL A 111 5.44 -4.29 2.76
N TRP A 112 5.05 -3.21 3.42
CA TRP A 112 5.84 -2.69 4.53
C TRP A 112 5.40 -3.34 5.83
N TYR A 113 6.34 -3.71 6.69
CA TYR A 113 6.05 -4.27 8.00
C TYR A 113 7.18 -3.93 8.99
N PRO A 114 6.88 -3.67 10.27
CA PRO A 114 7.88 -3.44 11.28
C PRO A 114 8.58 -4.75 11.67
N ILE A 115 9.88 -4.66 11.95
CA ILE A 115 10.66 -5.77 12.50
C ILE A 115 10.54 -5.71 14.02
N LEU A 116 9.84 -6.66 14.61
CA LEU A 116 9.58 -6.73 16.03
C LEU A 116 10.36 -7.87 16.67
N THR A 117 10.71 -7.70 17.95
CA THR A 117 11.37 -8.75 18.75
C THR A 117 10.49 -9.99 18.93
N SER A 118 9.17 -9.87 18.78
CA SER A 118 8.21 -10.98 18.82
C SER A 118 8.33 -11.94 17.63
N GLY A 119 9.03 -11.58 16.56
CA GLY A 119 9.21 -12.43 15.37
C GLY A 119 7.97 -12.61 14.49
N LEU A 120 6.92 -11.81 14.68
CA LEU A 120 5.68 -11.92 13.89
C LEU A 120 5.90 -11.69 12.40
N GLN A 121 6.88 -10.88 12.03
CA GLN A 121 7.26 -10.66 10.63
C GLN A 121 7.76 -11.95 9.95
N GLU A 122 8.33 -12.90 10.69
CA GLU A 122 8.75 -14.17 10.11
C GLU A 122 7.53 -15.03 9.71
N GLN A 123 6.46 -14.98 10.50
CA GLN A 123 5.21 -15.66 10.15
C GLN A 123 4.62 -15.10 8.85
N LEU A 124 4.65 -13.78 8.66
CA LEU A 124 4.25 -13.14 7.41
C LEU A 124 5.11 -13.62 6.24
N LYS A 125 6.43 -13.59 6.39
CA LYS A 125 7.37 -14.02 5.33
C LYS A 125 7.16 -15.50 4.96
N ASP A 126 6.99 -16.36 5.93
CA ASP A 126 6.80 -17.80 5.70
C ASP A 126 5.45 -18.07 5.03
N ALA A 127 4.39 -17.38 5.45
CA ALA A 127 3.09 -17.50 4.81
C ALA A 127 3.12 -17.01 3.35
N VAL A 128 3.83 -15.91 3.07
CA VAL A 128 4.00 -15.40 1.70
C VAL A 128 4.86 -16.36 0.86
N ARG A 129 5.94 -16.93 1.42
CA ARG A 129 6.76 -17.95 0.74
C ARG A 129 5.98 -19.23 0.44
N GLY A 130 5.00 -19.56 1.27
CA GLY A 130 4.08 -20.69 1.04
C GLY A 130 3.07 -20.46 -0.08
N THR A 131 2.97 -19.24 -0.64
CA THR A 131 2.18 -19.00 -1.84
C THR A 131 2.91 -19.48 -3.09
N ASP A 132 2.20 -19.61 -4.21
CA ASP A 132 2.80 -19.93 -5.51
C ASP A 132 3.42 -18.71 -6.24
N ALA A 133 3.68 -17.64 -5.52
CA ALA A 133 4.33 -16.45 -6.06
C ALA A 133 5.76 -16.77 -6.51
N ARG A 134 6.06 -16.49 -7.78
CA ARG A 134 7.33 -16.90 -8.40
C ARG A 134 8.53 -16.05 -8.03
N LYS A 135 8.31 -14.83 -7.58
CA LYS A 135 9.37 -13.88 -7.23
C LYS A 135 9.01 -13.12 -5.97
N ILE A 136 9.63 -13.50 -4.88
CA ILE A 136 9.50 -12.87 -3.57
C ILE A 136 10.86 -12.31 -3.19
N LEU A 137 10.92 -11.03 -2.88
CA LEU A 137 12.10 -10.34 -2.36
C LEU A 137 11.77 -9.87 -0.95
N CYS A 138 12.62 -10.24 0.00
CA CYS A 138 12.55 -9.76 1.38
C CYS A 138 13.86 -9.05 1.71
N SER A 139 13.75 -7.88 2.30
CA SER A 139 14.89 -7.09 2.79
C SER A 139 14.73 -6.82 4.29
#